data_c631c54376cba57c1dc97d3099ce467b
#
_entry.id   c631c54376cba57c1dc97d3099ce467b
#
_cell.length_a   1.000
_cell.length_b   1.000
_cell.length_c   1.000
_cell.angle_alpha   90.00
_cell.angle_beta   90.00
_cell.angle_gamma   90.00
#
_symmetry.space_group_name_H-M   'P 1'
#
loop_
_entity.id
_entity.type
_entity.pdbx_description
1 polymer ?
#
loop_
_entity_poly.entity_id
_entity_poly.type
_entity_poly.pdbx_seq_one_letter_code
_entity_poly.pdbx_strand_id
1 'polypeptide(L)' 'MDIGEAVRDRILELCDERHISINRLCNISGVTQSTVNNIINGRNRSTTVCTVKKLCDGLDITLGEFFSAPE' A
#
# COMPACT_ATOMS: atom_id res chain seq x y z
N MET A 1 9.82 3.28 14.11
CA MET A 1 8.86 2.95 13.04
C MET A 1 9.25 1.62 12.40
N ASP A 2 8.34 0.69 12.31
CA ASP A 2 8.64 -0.56 11.62
C ASP A 2 8.15 -0.49 10.16
N ILE A 3 8.52 -1.53 9.39
CA ILE A 3 8.19 -1.53 7.96
C ILE A 3 6.69 -1.62 7.71
N GLY A 4 5.96 -2.25 8.61
CA GLY A 4 4.51 -2.34 8.49
C GLY A 4 3.84 -0.98 8.58
N GLU A 5 4.31 -0.15 9.51
CA GLU A 5 3.79 1.21 9.67
C GLU A 5 4.13 2.08 8.46
N ALA A 6 5.35 1.92 7.94
CA ALA A 6 5.78 2.68 6.77
C ALA A 6 4.91 2.34 5.56
N VAL A 7 4.63 1.07 5.37
CA VAL A 7 3.79 0.62 4.25
C VAL A 7 2.36 1.15 4.41
N ARG A 8 1.80 1.04 5.62
CA ARG A 8 0.46 1.54 5.90
C ARG A 8 0.35 3.03 5.58
N ASP A 9 1.27 3.81 6.12
CA ASP A 9 1.24 5.26 5.94
C ASP A 9 1.38 5.62 4.46
N ARG A 10 2.22 4.91 3.74
CA ARG A 10 2.41 5.18 2.33
C ARG A 10 1.18 4.81 1.50
N ILE A 11 0.50 3.72 1.85
CA ILE A 11 -0.74 3.31 1.18
C ILE A 11 -1.79 4.41 1.34
N LEU A 12 -1.97 4.90 2.57
CA LEU A 12 -2.96 5.93 2.85
C LEU A 12 -2.62 7.23 2.11
N GLU A 13 -1.35 7.59 2.09
CA GLU A 13 -0.87 8.78 1.40
C GLU A 13 -1.13 8.70 -0.11
N LEU A 14 -0.84 7.55 -0.71
CA LEU A 14 -1.04 7.37 -2.15
C LEU A 14 -2.52 7.39 -2.52
N CYS A 15 -3.36 6.79 -1.69
CA CYS A 15 -4.80 6.83 -1.91
C CYS A 15 -5.33 8.26 -1.86
N ASP A 16 -4.86 9.03 -0.89
CA ASP A 16 -5.24 10.42 -0.74
C ASP A 16 -4.78 11.26 -1.93
N GLU A 17 -3.51 11.07 -2.32
CA GLU A 17 -2.91 11.78 -3.46
C GLU A 17 -3.67 11.54 -4.75
N ARG A 18 -4.14 10.31 -4.96
CA ARG A 18 -4.81 9.91 -6.19
C ARG A 18 -6.34 10.01 -6.09
N HIS A 19 -6.85 10.41 -4.94
CA HIS A 19 -8.29 10.54 -4.69
C HIS A 19 -9.03 9.23 -4.98
N ILE A 20 -8.47 8.12 -4.52
CA ILE A 20 -9.09 6.80 -4.65
C ILE A 20 -9.33 6.20 -3.27
N SER A 21 -10.29 5.29 -3.20
CA SER A 21 -10.58 4.58 -1.96
C SER A 21 -9.68 3.35 -1.83
N ILE A 22 -9.62 2.79 -0.64
CA ILE A 22 -8.91 1.53 -0.40
C ILE A 22 -9.51 0.42 -1.27
N ASN A 23 -10.83 0.40 -1.39
CA ASN A 23 -11.52 -0.59 -2.22
C ASN A 23 -11.06 -0.49 -3.68
N ARG A 24 -10.94 0.73 -4.19
CA ARG A 24 -10.46 0.96 -5.55
C ARG A 24 -9.02 0.48 -5.71
N LEU A 25 -8.18 0.78 -4.72
CA LEU A 25 -6.79 0.33 -4.74
C LEU A 25 -6.71 -1.20 -4.83
N CYS A 26 -7.53 -1.89 -4.05
CA CYS A 26 -7.56 -3.35 -4.09
C CYS A 26 -7.95 -3.87 -5.47
N ASN A 27 -8.94 -3.24 -6.08
CA ASN A 27 -9.42 -3.64 -7.41
C ASN A 27 -8.35 -3.48 -8.48
N ILE A 28 -7.66 -2.35 -8.48
CA ILE A 28 -6.67 -2.07 -9.54
C ILE A 28 -5.36 -2.83 -9.34
N SER A 29 -5.07 -3.24 -8.11
CA SER A 29 -3.82 -3.95 -7.82
C SER A 29 -3.99 -5.47 -7.73
N GLY A 30 -5.22 -5.95 -7.71
CA GLY A 30 -5.47 -7.38 -7.61
C GLY A 30 -5.18 -7.95 -6.23
N VAL A 31 -5.14 -7.12 -5.21
CA VAL A 31 -4.91 -7.53 -3.83
C VAL A 31 -6.27 -7.56 -3.13
N THR A 32 -6.50 -8.56 -2.27
CA THR A 32 -7.77 -8.65 -1.57
C THR A 32 -7.90 -7.51 -0.55
N GLN A 33 -9.13 -7.09 -0.34
CA GLN A 33 -9.43 -6.04 0.63
C GLN A 33 -9.01 -6.45 2.04
N SER A 34 -9.17 -7.73 2.36
CA SER A 34 -8.76 -8.28 3.64
C SER A 34 -7.27 -8.09 3.89
N THR A 35 -6.44 -8.32 2.87
CA THR A 35 -5.00 -8.14 2.96
C THR A 35 -4.65 -6.69 3.27
N VAL A 36 -5.24 -5.75 2.54
CA VAL A 36 -4.96 -4.32 2.74
C VAL A 36 -5.48 -3.87 4.10
N ASN A 37 -6.66 -4.32 4.50
CA ASN A 37 -7.22 -3.98 5.81
C ASN A 37 -6.33 -4.46 6.95
N ASN A 38 -5.74 -5.64 6.82
CA ASN A 38 -4.82 -6.17 7.84
C ASN A 38 -3.57 -5.29 7.96
N ILE A 39 -3.07 -4.79 6.85
CA ILE A 39 -1.92 -3.88 6.85
C ILE A 39 -2.30 -2.58 7.56
N ILE A 40 -3.43 -2.00 7.20
CA ILE A 40 -3.89 -0.71 7.74
C ILE A 40 -4.18 -0.82 9.22
N ASN A 41 -4.78 -1.92 9.65
CA ASN A 41 -5.14 -2.12 11.05
C ASN A 41 -3.96 -2.58 11.92
N GLY A 42 -2.80 -2.77 11.33
CA GLY A 42 -1.61 -3.15 12.07
C GLY A 42 -1.60 -4.60 12.55
N ARG A 43 -2.49 -5.43 12.02
CA ARG A 43 -2.56 -6.84 12.41
C ARG A 43 -1.46 -7.67 11.78
N ASN A 44 -0.99 -7.22 10.65
CA ASN A 44 0.05 -7.93 9.90
C ASN A 44 1.29 -7.06 9.92
N ARG A 45 2.27 -7.43 10.75
CA ARG A 45 3.47 -6.63 10.93
C ARG A 45 4.50 -6.84 9.84
N SER A 46 4.36 -7.90 9.09
CA SER A 46 5.28 -8.15 7.98
C SER A 46 4.49 -8.24 6.69
N THR A 47 4.63 -7.22 5.88
CA THR A 47 4.03 -7.18 4.56
C THR A 47 5.05 -7.72 3.57
N THR A 48 4.64 -8.65 2.71
CA THR A 48 5.56 -9.23 1.74
C THR A 48 5.84 -8.23 0.62
N VAL A 49 7.05 -8.32 0.06
CA VAL A 49 7.43 -7.50 -1.10
C VAL A 49 6.48 -7.77 -2.27
N CYS A 50 6.01 -9.01 -2.38
CA CYS A 50 5.07 -9.39 -3.43
C CYS A 50 3.78 -8.57 -3.36
N THR A 51 3.23 -8.39 -2.16
CA THR A 51 2.03 -7.58 -1.96
C THR A 51 2.29 -6.12 -2.32
N VAL A 52 3.42 -5.58 -1.84
CA VAL A 52 3.79 -4.20 -2.15
C VAL A 52 3.97 -4.01 -3.65
N LYS A 53 4.59 -4.97 -4.32
CA LYS A 53 4.79 -4.92 -5.75
C LYS A 53 3.47 -4.87 -6.51
N LYS A 54 2.48 -5.66 -6.08
CA LYS A 54 1.16 -5.65 -6.68
C LYS A 54 0.48 -4.28 -6.52
N LEU A 55 0.63 -3.68 -5.35
CA LEU A 55 0.09 -2.34 -5.11
C LEU A 55 0.76 -1.32 -6.02
N CYS A 56 2.08 -1.41 -6.16
CA CYS A 56 2.83 -0.53 -7.06
C CYS A 56 2.38 -0.69 -8.51
N ASP A 57 2.20 -1.91 -8.95
CA ASP A 57 1.75 -2.18 -10.32
C ASP A 57 0.37 -1.58 -10.56
N GLY A 58 -0.53 -1.71 -9.58
CA GLY A 58 -1.87 -1.12 -9.69
C GLY A 58 -1.84 0.40 -9.74
N LEU A 59 -0.89 1.00 -9.05
CA LEU A 59 -0.74 2.45 -9.00
C LEU A 59 0.18 2.99 -10.11
N ASP A 60 0.77 2.10 -10.89
CA ASP A 60 1.70 2.45 -11.97
C ASP A 60 2.91 3.21 -11.45
N ILE A 61 3.47 2.74 -10.35
CA ILE A 61 4.69 3.29 -9.78
C ILE A 61 5.69 2.17 -9.51
N THR A 62 6.95 2.55 -9.28
CA THR A 62 8.00 1.58 -8.94
C THR A 62 8.06 1.39 -7.43
N LEU A 63 8.75 0.32 -6.99
CA LEU A 63 9.00 0.12 -5.57
C LEU A 63 9.78 1.28 -4.98
N GLY A 64 10.73 1.81 -5.74
CA GLY A 64 11.49 2.99 -5.31
C GLY A 64 10.58 4.18 -5.05
N GLU A 65 9.65 4.42 -5.96
CA GLU A 65 8.69 5.51 -5.80
C GLU A 65 7.77 5.29 -4.60
N PHE A 66 7.38 4.03 -4.36
CA PHE A 66 6.53 3.72 -3.23
C PHE A 66 7.19 4.11 -1.90
N PHE A 67 8.48 3.79 -1.76
CA PHE A 67 9.21 4.06 -0.52
C PHE A 67 9.91 5.42 -0.50
N SER A 68 9.82 6.19 -1.55
CA SER A 68 10.46 7.49 -1.66
C SER A 68 9.48 8.57 -1.21
N ALA A 69 9.23 8.64 0.08
CA ALA A 69 8.33 9.64 0.63
C ALA A 69 9.08 10.97 0.79
N PRO A 70 8.49 12.08 0.38
CA PRO A 70 9.12 13.38 0.64
C PRO A 70 9.10 13.65 2.14
N GLU A 71 10.17 14.20 2.60
CA GLU A 71 10.35 14.57 3.99
C GLU A 71 9.67 15.87 4.30
#